data_519981939cbe7f80afabc30bfd1539b1
#
_entry.id   519981939cbe7f80afabc30bfd1539b1
#
_cell.length_a   1.000
_cell.length_b   1.000
_cell.length_c   1.000
_cell.angle_alpha   90.00
_cell.angle_beta   90.00
_cell.angle_gamma   90.00
#
_symmetry.space_group_name_H-M   'P 1'
#
loop_
_entity.id
_entity.type
_entity.pdbx_description
1 polymer ?
#
loop_
_entity_poly.entity_id
_entity_poly.type
_entity_poly.pdbx_seq_one_letter_code
_entity_poly.pdbx_strand_id
1 'polypeptide(L)'
;MSIRCDIYDRKQYDIWFAAAPYAAASKPAKSLKQWAADEKADVVYNLALFNMTGKGSDKYGVIKGRTLQYLKAKGKDCGYGGTSEHLTLDADNAVAGWKLAIKDGKVNGSLNKSDRRSRNMCGLLTDGRYIHVQTSASHTEYEVAQYVRDRYDVKLLLVQDAGGSTGMYRVSDGYLFAPEREGANGRPVCSVVCIKRKNKTTTPKEENKMSKKVFIGVGHGGSDSGAVGYIVEKEANLVMALACRD
;
A
#
# COMPACT_ATOMS: atom_id res chain seq x y z
N MET A 1 -2.00 20.11 14.88
CA MET A 1 -1.77 20.06 13.42
C MET A 1 -1.14 18.71 13.13
N SER A 2 -1.76 17.88 12.31
CA SER A 2 -1.23 16.54 12.05
C SER A 2 -0.82 16.39 10.58
N ILE A 3 0.45 16.05 10.37
CA ILE A 3 0.94 15.49 9.12
C ILE A 3 0.99 13.98 9.33
N ARG A 4 0.24 13.26 8.53
CA ARG A 4 0.17 11.81 8.53
C ARG A 4 1.05 11.25 7.42
N CYS A 5 1.92 10.32 7.76
CA CYS A 5 2.76 9.59 6.83
C CYS A 5 2.48 8.09 6.99
N ASP A 6 1.83 7.50 6.01
CA ASP A 6 1.58 6.06 5.97
C ASP A 6 2.63 5.41 5.06
N ILE A 7 3.33 4.41 5.59
CA ILE A 7 4.42 3.73 4.88
C ILE A 7 4.04 2.27 4.67
N TYR A 8 4.20 1.81 3.43
CA TYR A 8 3.83 0.46 3.02
C TYR A 8 5.02 -0.26 2.40
N ASP A 9 5.41 -1.37 3.01
CA ASP A 9 6.39 -2.29 2.44
C ASP A 9 5.74 -3.05 1.26
N ARG A 10 6.26 -2.83 0.06
CA ARG A 10 5.78 -3.46 -1.18
C ARG A 10 5.96 -4.98 -1.21
N LYS A 11 6.74 -5.54 -0.28
CA LYS A 11 6.81 -6.99 -0.06
C LYS A 11 5.57 -7.52 0.66
N GLN A 12 4.92 -6.67 1.49
CA GLN A 12 3.77 -7.04 2.30
C GLN A 12 2.44 -6.54 1.73
N TYR A 13 2.49 -5.52 0.87
CA TYR A 13 1.30 -4.87 0.30
C TYR A 13 1.39 -4.82 -1.22
N ASP A 14 0.27 -5.10 -1.86
CA ASP A 14 0.00 -4.71 -3.23
C ASP A 14 -0.42 -3.26 -3.25
N ILE A 15 0.16 -2.49 -4.17
CA ILE A 15 -0.10 -1.07 -4.33
C ILE A 15 -0.32 -0.81 -5.80
N TRP A 16 -1.46 -0.21 -6.14
CA TRP A 16 -1.75 0.16 -7.52
C TRP A 16 -2.51 1.47 -7.61
N PHE A 17 -2.50 2.07 -8.80
CA PHE A 17 -3.26 3.25 -9.11
C PHE A 17 -4.51 2.89 -9.88
N ALA A 18 -5.65 3.44 -9.48
CA ALA A 18 -6.91 3.26 -10.16
C ALA A 18 -7.48 4.61 -10.57
N ALA A 19 -8.02 4.67 -11.78
CA ALA A 19 -8.62 5.88 -12.32
C ALA A 19 -9.86 5.57 -13.14
N ALA A 20 -10.83 6.48 -13.12
CA ALA A 20 -11.95 6.44 -14.02
C ALA A 20 -11.48 6.82 -15.45
N PRO A 21 -11.98 6.14 -16.49
CA PRO A 21 -11.63 6.47 -17.86
C PRO A 21 -11.99 7.91 -18.22
N TYR A 22 -11.09 8.63 -18.89
CA TYR A 22 -11.35 10.02 -19.28
C TYR A 22 -12.57 10.17 -20.21
N ALA A 23 -12.79 9.19 -21.06
CA ALA A 23 -13.90 9.17 -22.01
C ALA A 23 -15.23 8.68 -21.41
N ALA A 24 -15.25 8.26 -20.14
CA ALA A 24 -16.48 7.82 -19.52
C ALA A 24 -17.46 9.00 -19.43
N ALA A 25 -18.61 8.84 -20.06
CA ALA A 25 -19.68 9.80 -19.98
C ALA A 25 -20.18 9.95 -18.55
N SER A 26 -20.60 11.14 -18.17
CA SER A 26 -21.32 11.50 -16.95
C SER A 26 -20.82 10.91 -15.61
N LYS A 27 -20.04 11.70 -14.89
CA LYS A 27 -19.71 11.53 -13.47
C LYS A 27 -18.92 10.26 -13.09
N PRO A 28 -17.71 10.06 -13.59
CA PRO A 28 -16.87 8.93 -13.18
C PRO A 28 -16.30 9.07 -11.76
N ALA A 29 -16.53 10.19 -11.09
CA ALA A 29 -16.10 10.41 -9.72
C ALA A 29 -16.89 9.53 -8.75
N LYS A 30 -16.18 8.86 -7.86
CA LYS A 30 -16.72 7.97 -6.83
C LYS A 30 -16.22 8.39 -5.46
N SER A 31 -17.01 8.11 -4.42
CA SER A 31 -16.51 8.23 -3.05
C SER A 31 -15.33 7.27 -2.82
N LEU A 32 -14.47 7.59 -1.87
CA LEU A 32 -13.36 6.70 -1.50
C LEU A 32 -13.86 5.31 -1.05
N LYS A 33 -15.01 5.26 -0.38
CA LYS A 33 -15.66 4.00 0.00
C LYS A 33 -16.04 3.15 -1.22
N GLN A 34 -16.62 3.78 -2.26
CA GLN A 34 -16.94 3.07 -3.51
C GLN A 34 -15.69 2.60 -4.24
N TRP A 35 -14.64 3.42 -4.29
CA TRP A 35 -13.36 3.01 -4.85
C TRP A 35 -12.78 1.79 -4.14
N ALA A 36 -12.80 1.78 -2.80
CA ALA A 36 -12.30 0.66 -2.00
C ALA A 36 -13.06 -0.63 -2.32
N ALA A 37 -14.40 -0.56 -2.47
CA ALA A 37 -15.23 -1.71 -2.81
C ALA A 37 -14.96 -2.22 -4.23
N ASP A 38 -14.94 -1.32 -5.21
CA ASP A 38 -14.76 -1.68 -6.63
C ASP A 38 -13.37 -2.26 -6.91
N GLU A 39 -12.34 -1.70 -6.27
CA GLU A 39 -10.95 -2.15 -6.41
C GLU A 39 -10.59 -3.27 -5.43
N LYS A 40 -11.47 -3.64 -4.52
CA LYS A 40 -11.23 -4.64 -3.46
C LYS A 40 -9.97 -4.32 -2.64
N ALA A 41 -9.75 -3.04 -2.37
CA ALA A 41 -8.62 -2.54 -1.61
C ALA A 41 -8.95 -2.45 -0.11
N ASP A 42 -7.93 -2.57 0.74
CA ASP A 42 -8.07 -2.41 2.19
C ASP A 42 -8.02 -0.93 2.61
N VAL A 43 -7.24 -0.14 1.87
CA VAL A 43 -7.11 1.31 2.05
C VAL A 43 -7.06 1.99 0.69
N VAL A 44 -7.72 3.13 0.58
CA VAL A 44 -7.63 4.00 -0.60
C VAL A 44 -7.33 5.43 -0.20
N TYR A 45 -6.54 6.11 -1.01
CA TYR A 45 -6.25 7.54 -0.91
C TYR A 45 -6.64 8.21 -2.20
N ASN A 46 -7.12 9.46 -2.15
CA ASN A 46 -7.23 10.23 -3.39
C ASN A 46 -5.85 10.44 -4.02
N LEU A 47 -5.82 10.66 -5.33
CA LEU A 47 -4.57 10.73 -6.07
C LEU A 47 -4.49 12.01 -6.90
N ALA A 48 -4.65 11.94 -8.20
CA ALA A 48 -4.36 13.03 -9.10
C ALA A 48 -5.49 14.05 -9.19
N LEU A 49 -5.11 15.24 -9.64
CA LEU A 49 -6.06 16.28 -10.06
C LEU A 49 -7.03 15.72 -11.10
N PHE A 50 -8.27 16.17 -11.06
CA PHE A 50 -9.30 15.79 -12.02
C PHE A 50 -10.16 16.98 -12.42
N ASN A 51 -10.89 16.83 -13.54
CA ASN A 51 -11.82 17.85 -13.97
C ASN A 51 -13.09 17.80 -13.11
N MET A 52 -13.43 18.88 -12.46
CA MET A 52 -14.63 19.02 -11.63
C MET A 52 -15.95 18.79 -12.40
N THR A 53 -15.93 18.80 -13.73
CA THR A 53 -17.08 18.41 -14.55
C THR A 53 -17.36 16.92 -14.56
N GLY A 54 -16.57 16.11 -13.83
CA GLY A 54 -16.77 14.68 -13.69
C GLY A 54 -16.18 13.81 -14.79
N LYS A 55 -15.36 14.37 -15.70
CA LYS A 55 -14.61 13.59 -16.69
C LYS A 55 -13.43 12.89 -16.00
N GLY A 56 -13.01 11.75 -16.54
CA GLY A 56 -11.98 10.91 -15.95
C GLY A 56 -10.59 11.54 -15.87
N SER A 57 -9.65 10.79 -15.35
CA SER A 57 -8.35 11.28 -14.86
C SER A 57 -7.18 11.09 -15.82
N ASP A 58 -7.35 10.49 -16.99
CA ASP A 58 -6.24 10.25 -17.94
C ASP A 58 -5.47 11.52 -18.30
N LYS A 59 -6.19 12.63 -18.41
CA LYS A 59 -5.63 13.94 -18.71
C LYS A 59 -4.72 14.45 -17.58
N TYR A 60 -4.88 13.94 -16.38
CA TYR A 60 -4.19 14.39 -15.17
C TYR A 60 -3.17 13.38 -14.65
N GLY A 61 -2.75 12.45 -15.51
CA GLY A 61 -1.57 11.63 -15.25
C GLY A 61 -1.78 10.42 -14.36
N VAL A 62 -3.02 9.97 -14.18
CA VAL A 62 -3.28 8.68 -13.53
C VAL A 62 -3.80 7.71 -14.58
N ILE A 63 -3.10 6.61 -14.75
CA ILE A 63 -3.42 5.63 -15.77
C ILE A 63 -3.27 4.24 -15.18
N LYS A 64 -4.39 3.57 -14.99
CA LYS A 64 -4.42 2.17 -14.57
C LYS A 64 -4.04 1.28 -15.75
N GLY A 65 -3.14 0.32 -15.52
CA GLY A 65 -2.75 -0.66 -16.53
C GLY A 65 -2.02 -0.07 -17.73
N ARG A 66 -1.35 1.08 -17.56
CA ARG A 66 -0.57 1.72 -18.62
C ARG A 66 0.89 1.81 -18.22
N THR A 67 1.77 1.62 -19.18
CA THR A 67 3.21 1.65 -18.97
C THR A 67 3.77 3.07 -18.83
N LEU A 68 4.92 3.21 -18.19
CA LEU A 68 5.67 4.46 -18.13
C LEU A 68 5.95 5.04 -19.54
N GLN A 69 6.11 4.19 -20.56
CA GLN A 69 6.30 4.62 -21.94
C GLN A 69 5.09 5.39 -22.48
N TYR A 70 3.88 4.97 -22.12
CA TYR A 70 2.67 5.69 -22.50
C TYR A 70 2.61 7.06 -21.85
N LEU A 71 2.98 7.20 -20.56
CA LEU A 71 3.07 8.48 -19.89
C LEU A 71 4.10 9.39 -20.54
N LYS A 72 5.27 8.86 -20.90
CA LYS A 72 6.31 9.60 -21.62
C LYS A 72 5.84 10.05 -23.01
N ALA A 73 5.14 9.22 -23.74
CA ALA A 73 4.59 9.53 -25.07
C ALA A 73 3.51 10.64 -25.00
N LYS A 74 2.76 10.72 -23.92
CA LYS A 74 1.79 11.81 -23.66
C LYS A 74 2.46 13.14 -23.27
N GLY A 75 3.77 13.14 -22.96
CA GLY A 75 4.55 14.33 -22.65
C GLY A 75 4.05 15.07 -21.41
N LYS A 76 4.15 16.40 -21.44
CA LYS A 76 3.68 17.29 -20.36
C LYS A 76 2.17 17.21 -20.10
N ASP A 77 1.42 16.62 -21.02
CA ASP A 77 -0.03 16.51 -20.94
C ASP A 77 -0.51 15.42 -19.96
N CYS A 78 0.41 14.71 -19.34
CA CYS A 78 0.08 13.76 -18.27
C CYS A 78 -0.39 14.44 -16.98
N GLY A 79 -0.42 15.72 -16.91
CA GLY A 79 -0.96 16.47 -15.79
C GLY A 79 -1.14 17.93 -16.13
N TYR A 80 -2.10 18.57 -15.55
CA TYR A 80 -2.30 20.00 -15.58
C TYR A 80 -1.10 20.69 -14.95
N GLY A 81 -0.13 21.11 -15.74
CA GLY A 81 1.13 21.64 -15.24
C GLY A 81 2.00 20.63 -14.48
N GLY A 82 1.81 19.34 -14.72
CA GLY A 82 2.50 18.27 -14.00
C GLY A 82 4.00 18.26 -14.23
N THR A 83 4.71 17.68 -13.30
CA THR A 83 6.15 17.44 -13.42
C THR A 83 6.43 16.37 -14.48
N SER A 84 7.63 16.43 -15.08
CA SER A 84 8.15 15.34 -15.91
C SER A 84 8.51 14.08 -15.12
N GLU A 85 8.54 14.18 -13.78
CA GLU A 85 8.84 13.06 -12.91
C GLU A 85 7.59 12.20 -12.71
N HIS A 86 7.78 10.89 -12.75
CA HIS A 86 6.74 9.92 -12.55
C HIS A 86 7.08 8.99 -11.40
N LEU A 87 6.10 8.74 -10.54
CA LEU A 87 6.17 7.67 -9.56
C LEU A 87 5.78 6.37 -10.27
N THR A 88 6.76 5.50 -10.45
CA THR A 88 6.57 4.18 -11.07
C THR A 88 6.70 3.10 -10.02
N LEU A 89 5.66 2.31 -9.84
CA LEU A 89 5.66 1.16 -8.95
C LEU A 89 6.11 -0.11 -9.69
N ASP A 90 5.62 -0.29 -10.92
CA ASP A 90 5.96 -1.39 -11.82
C ASP A 90 5.67 -0.98 -13.28
N ALA A 91 5.72 -1.94 -14.22
CA ALA A 91 5.53 -1.66 -15.64
C ALA A 91 4.15 -1.06 -15.98
N ASP A 92 3.13 -1.41 -15.20
CA ASP A 92 1.73 -1.07 -15.47
C ASP A 92 1.18 0.02 -14.52
N ASN A 93 1.94 0.37 -13.47
CA ASN A 93 1.51 1.31 -12.45
C ASN A 93 2.45 2.49 -12.36
N ALA A 94 2.07 3.60 -12.98
CA ALA A 94 2.80 4.87 -12.89
C ALA A 94 1.83 6.04 -12.75
N VAL A 95 2.26 7.09 -12.05
CA VAL A 95 1.52 8.33 -11.87
C VAL A 95 2.43 9.54 -11.98
N ALA A 96 1.95 10.58 -12.62
CA ALA A 96 2.56 11.91 -12.56
C ALA A 96 2.04 12.68 -11.34
N GLY A 97 2.87 13.56 -10.79
CA GLY A 97 2.42 14.51 -9.77
C GLY A 97 2.03 15.87 -10.38
N TRP A 98 1.32 16.67 -9.62
CA TRP A 98 1.13 18.08 -9.90
C TRP A 98 2.47 18.83 -9.91
N LYS A 99 3.30 18.54 -8.92
CA LYS A 99 4.66 19.05 -8.78
C LYS A 99 5.57 17.99 -8.19
N LEU A 100 6.85 18.12 -8.48
CA LEU A 100 7.90 17.44 -7.72
C LEU A 100 8.02 18.10 -6.35
N ALA A 101 7.90 17.32 -5.28
CA ALA A 101 8.12 17.79 -3.91
C ALA A 101 9.55 17.51 -3.42
N ILE A 102 9.99 16.26 -3.54
CA ILE A 102 11.33 15.82 -3.13
C ILE A 102 11.89 14.89 -4.21
N LYS A 103 13.17 15.04 -4.52
CA LYS A 103 13.95 14.08 -5.32
C LYS A 103 15.31 13.89 -4.67
N ASP A 104 15.68 12.63 -4.43
CA ASP A 104 16.95 12.22 -3.83
C ASP A 104 17.28 13.08 -2.58
N GLY A 105 16.31 13.17 -1.66
CA GLY A 105 16.41 13.91 -0.41
C GLY A 105 16.39 15.45 -0.53
N LYS A 106 16.30 15.99 -1.74
CA LYS A 106 16.29 17.45 -1.98
C LYS A 106 14.87 17.97 -2.15
N VAL A 107 14.47 18.91 -1.30
CA VAL A 107 13.17 19.60 -1.41
C VAL A 107 13.20 20.59 -2.58
N ASN A 108 12.16 20.56 -3.39
CA ASN A 108 12.00 21.51 -4.50
C ASN A 108 11.68 22.91 -3.97
N GLY A 109 12.55 23.86 -4.26
CA GLY A 109 12.42 25.26 -3.82
C GLY A 109 11.24 26.02 -4.42
N SER A 110 10.66 25.53 -5.53
CA SER A 110 9.50 26.14 -6.22
C SER A 110 8.14 25.71 -5.65
N LEU A 111 8.11 24.89 -4.59
CA LEU A 111 6.89 24.54 -3.91
C LEU A 111 6.21 25.77 -3.30
N ASN A 112 4.87 25.72 -3.24
CA ASN A 112 4.11 26.82 -2.68
C ASN A 112 4.39 26.98 -1.18
N LYS A 113 4.69 28.21 -0.76
CA LYS A 113 5.04 28.59 0.62
C LYS A 113 3.99 29.44 1.32
N SER A 114 2.90 29.79 0.65
CA SER A 114 1.88 30.70 1.16
C SER A 114 0.47 30.11 1.19
N ASP A 115 0.11 29.33 0.17
CA ASP A 115 -1.21 28.71 0.09
C ASP A 115 -1.34 27.58 1.12
N ARG A 116 -2.26 27.74 2.06
CA ARG A 116 -2.49 26.82 3.17
C ARG A 116 -3.80 26.06 3.00
N ARG A 117 -3.69 24.75 2.89
CA ARG A 117 -4.81 23.81 2.81
C ARG A 117 -4.36 22.41 3.24
N SER A 118 -5.25 21.46 3.28
CA SER A 118 -4.84 20.06 3.39
C SER A 118 -3.99 19.67 2.19
N ARG A 119 -2.98 18.86 2.41
CA ARG A 119 -2.03 18.43 1.38
C ARG A 119 -2.07 16.92 1.20
N ASN A 120 -1.74 16.50 0.01
CA ASN A 120 -1.69 15.12 -0.40
C ASN A 120 -0.46 14.89 -1.26
N MET A 121 0.40 13.97 -0.88
CA MET A 121 1.62 13.64 -1.60
C MET A 121 1.84 12.13 -1.57
N CYS A 122 2.48 11.59 -2.58
CA CYS A 122 2.86 10.18 -2.61
C CYS A 122 4.24 9.97 -3.23
N GLY A 123 4.91 8.90 -2.86
CA GLY A 123 6.27 8.68 -3.32
C GLY A 123 6.89 7.37 -2.92
N LEU A 124 8.21 7.30 -3.08
CA LEU A 124 9.04 6.19 -2.67
C LEU A 124 10.16 6.67 -1.75
N LEU A 125 10.43 5.88 -0.74
CA LEU A 125 11.64 5.96 0.07
C LEU A 125 12.81 5.31 -0.69
N THR A 126 14.03 5.60 -0.26
CA THR A 126 15.26 5.04 -0.88
C THR A 126 15.34 3.52 -0.77
N ASP A 127 14.73 2.94 0.26
CA ASP A 127 14.63 1.49 0.45
C ASP A 127 13.50 0.82 -0.37
N GLY A 128 12.79 1.58 -1.20
CA GLY A 128 11.74 1.11 -2.10
C GLY A 128 10.35 0.99 -1.47
N ARG A 129 10.17 1.31 -0.18
CA ARG A 129 8.85 1.40 0.43
C ARG A 129 8.06 2.57 -0.16
N TYR A 130 6.76 2.38 -0.29
CA TYR A 130 5.85 3.43 -0.69
C TYR A 130 5.50 4.31 0.52
N ILE A 131 5.44 5.61 0.31
CA ILE A 131 4.97 6.58 1.30
C ILE A 131 3.79 7.38 0.76
N HIS A 132 2.73 7.51 1.57
CA HIS A 132 1.61 8.40 1.33
C HIS A 132 1.51 9.41 2.44
N VAL A 133 1.43 10.69 2.09
CA VAL A 133 1.44 11.80 3.04
C VAL A 133 0.16 12.59 2.88
N GLN A 134 -0.58 12.75 3.97
CA GLN A 134 -1.75 13.61 4.03
C GLN A 134 -1.71 14.52 5.25
N THR A 135 -2.27 15.69 5.13
CA THR A 135 -2.35 16.63 6.24
C THR A 135 -3.79 17.06 6.50
N SER A 136 -4.08 17.42 7.74
CA SER A 136 -5.21 18.28 8.04
C SER A 136 -5.02 19.66 7.36
N ALA A 137 -6.04 20.48 7.33
CA ALA A 137 -5.98 21.83 6.76
C ALA A 137 -4.79 22.65 7.32
N SER A 138 -4.37 23.68 6.57
CA SER A 138 -3.42 24.70 7.04
C SER A 138 -1.92 24.39 6.85
N HIS A 139 -1.55 23.61 5.87
CA HIS A 139 -0.14 23.38 5.51
C HIS A 139 0.17 23.87 4.11
N THR A 140 1.37 24.42 3.92
CA THR A 140 1.91 24.71 2.59
C THR A 140 2.57 23.44 2.00
N GLU A 141 2.76 23.40 0.69
CA GLU A 141 3.48 22.29 0.04
C GLU A 141 4.91 22.18 0.57
N TYR A 142 5.56 23.33 0.77
CA TYR A 142 6.95 23.39 1.22
C TYR A 142 7.13 22.88 2.64
N GLU A 143 6.27 23.30 3.59
CA GLU A 143 6.31 22.83 4.98
C GLU A 143 6.15 21.30 5.07
N VAL A 144 5.22 20.74 4.29
CA VAL A 144 5.01 19.28 4.27
C VAL A 144 6.23 18.56 3.70
N ALA A 145 6.79 19.06 2.59
CA ALA A 145 7.97 18.47 1.99
C ALA A 145 9.18 18.52 2.94
N GLN A 146 9.41 19.65 3.64
CA GLN A 146 10.46 19.74 4.65
C GLN A 146 10.24 18.73 5.79
N TYR A 147 9.02 18.66 6.33
CA TYR A 147 8.68 17.72 7.40
C TYR A 147 8.98 16.27 7.02
N VAL A 148 8.65 15.89 5.79
CA VAL A 148 8.88 14.53 5.28
C VAL A 148 10.36 14.26 5.08
N ARG A 149 11.11 15.19 4.46
CA ARG A 149 12.56 15.08 4.25
C ARG A 149 13.31 14.90 5.59
N ASP A 150 12.90 15.62 6.63
CA ASP A 150 13.62 15.62 7.90
C ASP A 150 13.41 14.31 8.70
N ARG A 151 12.47 13.46 8.26
CA ARG A 151 12.08 12.23 8.97
C ARG A 151 12.25 10.95 8.17
N TYR A 152 12.37 11.07 6.85
CA TYR A 152 12.40 9.92 5.97
C TYR A 152 13.43 10.10 4.84
N ASP A 153 14.08 9.01 4.51
CA ASP A 153 15.00 8.94 3.36
C ASP A 153 14.18 8.82 2.07
N VAL A 154 13.87 9.95 1.47
CA VAL A 154 12.97 10.04 0.33
C VAL A 154 13.73 10.01 -0.99
N LYS A 155 13.42 9.03 -1.83
CA LYS A 155 13.88 8.96 -3.22
C LYS A 155 13.10 9.90 -4.13
N LEU A 156 11.77 9.83 -4.02
CA LEU A 156 10.84 10.64 -4.83
C LEU A 156 9.57 10.92 -4.04
N LEU A 157 9.12 12.17 -4.01
CA LEU A 157 7.82 12.57 -3.50
C LEU A 157 7.17 13.53 -4.47
N LEU A 158 5.93 13.26 -4.83
CA LEU A 158 5.13 14.04 -5.76
C LEU A 158 3.92 14.65 -5.04
N VAL A 159 3.64 15.91 -5.32
CA VAL A 159 2.40 16.58 -4.90
C VAL A 159 1.25 16.02 -5.71
N GLN A 160 0.16 15.68 -5.05
CA GLN A 160 -1.08 15.20 -5.64
C GLN A 160 -2.22 16.19 -5.40
N ASP A 161 -3.46 15.84 -5.81
CA ASP A 161 -4.63 16.69 -5.59
C ASP A 161 -4.89 16.90 -4.10
N ALA A 162 -5.15 18.13 -3.72
CA ALA A 162 -5.17 18.62 -2.35
C ALA A 162 -6.50 19.32 -2.02
N GLY A 163 -6.57 19.96 -0.86
CA GLY A 163 -7.77 20.66 -0.41
C GLY A 163 -8.95 19.70 -0.20
N GLY A 164 -10.13 20.04 -0.66
CA GLY A 164 -11.34 19.24 -0.48
C GLY A 164 -11.29 17.82 -1.04
N SER A 165 -10.31 17.53 -1.92
CA SER A 165 -10.08 16.18 -2.45
C SER A 165 -9.19 15.33 -1.55
N THR A 166 -8.44 15.95 -0.60
CA THR A 166 -7.59 15.20 0.32
C THR A 166 -8.42 14.22 1.13
N GLY A 167 -8.16 12.94 0.99
CA GLY A 167 -8.93 11.93 1.70
C GLY A 167 -8.33 10.54 1.67
N MET A 168 -8.71 9.75 2.68
CA MET A 168 -8.38 8.34 2.80
C MET A 168 -9.56 7.58 3.39
N TYR A 169 -9.81 6.39 2.90
CA TYR A 169 -10.77 5.46 3.48
C TYR A 169 -10.08 4.12 3.78
N ARG A 170 -10.31 3.62 4.99
CA ARG A 170 -9.82 2.32 5.44
C ARG A 170 -11.00 1.39 5.73
N VAL A 171 -10.99 0.23 5.09
CA VAL A 171 -12.13 -0.71 5.11
C VAL A 171 -12.30 -1.38 6.46
N SER A 172 -11.20 -1.75 7.14
CA SER A 172 -11.23 -2.58 8.36
C SER A 172 -12.04 -2.00 9.51
N ASP A 173 -12.15 -0.67 9.59
CA ASP A 173 -12.87 0.04 10.65
C ASP A 173 -13.82 1.14 10.10
N GLY A 174 -13.95 1.22 8.78
CA GLY A 174 -14.78 2.24 8.12
C GLY A 174 -14.25 3.66 8.28
N TYR A 175 -12.97 3.83 8.68
CA TYR A 175 -12.39 5.14 8.96
C TYR A 175 -12.25 5.98 7.70
N LEU A 176 -12.87 7.17 7.71
CA LEU A 176 -12.75 8.17 6.67
C LEU A 176 -11.95 9.38 7.19
N PHE A 177 -10.82 9.65 6.55
CA PHE A 177 -10.11 10.91 6.70
C PHE A 177 -10.48 11.84 5.54
N ALA A 178 -11.08 12.97 5.82
CA ALA A 178 -11.44 14.00 4.84
C ALA A 178 -11.43 15.36 5.56
N PRO A 179 -10.27 16.02 5.67
CA PRO A 179 -10.07 17.17 6.55
C PRO A 179 -10.82 18.43 6.10
N GLU A 180 -11.02 18.58 4.79
CA GLU A 180 -11.82 19.67 4.20
C GLU A 180 -13.11 19.08 3.60
N ARG A 181 -13.97 18.54 4.47
CA ARG A 181 -15.15 17.78 4.08
C ARG A 181 -16.09 18.54 3.15
N GLU A 182 -16.41 17.89 2.05
CA GLU A 182 -17.61 18.19 1.26
C GLU A 182 -18.60 17.02 1.44
N GLY A 183 -19.46 17.12 2.44
CA GLY A 183 -20.45 16.10 2.77
C GLY A 183 -19.91 14.97 3.67
N ALA A 184 -20.79 14.05 4.08
CA ALA A 184 -20.50 12.98 5.04
C ALA A 184 -19.47 11.96 4.55
N ASN A 185 -19.33 11.78 3.22
CA ASN A 185 -18.47 10.79 2.59
C ASN A 185 -17.20 11.39 1.96
N GLY A 186 -16.92 12.67 2.18
CA GLY A 186 -15.87 13.40 1.46
C GLY A 186 -16.23 13.68 -0.01
N ARG A 187 -15.37 14.41 -0.69
CA ARG A 187 -15.53 14.70 -2.12
C ARG A 187 -15.37 13.43 -2.95
N PRO A 188 -16.26 13.13 -3.91
CA PRO A 188 -15.99 12.11 -4.91
C PRO A 188 -14.77 12.47 -5.74
N VAL A 189 -13.91 11.49 -6.03
CA VAL A 189 -12.66 11.66 -6.77
C VAL A 189 -12.59 10.71 -7.96
N CYS A 190 -11.82 11.08 -8.98
CA CYS A 190 -11.71 10.30 -10.22
C CYS A 190 -10.54 9.32 -10.22
N SER A 191 -9.66 9.39 -9.24
CA SER A 191 -8.49 8.51 -9.13
C SER A 191 -8.05 8.31 -7.70
N VAL A 192 -7.48 7.15 -7.44
CA VAL A 192 -7.04 6.73 -6.12
C VAL A 192 -5.75 5.90 -6.16
N VAL A 193 -5.04 5.91 -5.05
CA VAL A 193 -4.08 4.86 -4.70
C VAL A 193 -4.83 3.80 -3.94
N CYS A 194 -4.67 2.56 -4.33
CA CYS A 194 -5.22 1.39 -3.70
C CYS A 194 -4.11 0.61 -3.01
N ILE A 195 -4.36 0.23 -1.77
CA ILE A 195 -3.45 -0.56 -0.93
C ILE A 195 -4.20 -1.81 -0.50
N LYS A 196 -3.58 -2.96 -0.69
CA LYS A 196 -4.11 -4.23 -0.20
C LYS A 196 -2.99 -5.02 0.48
N ARG A 197 -3.24 -5.50 1.67
CA ARG A 197 -2.32 -6.41 2.32
C ARG A 197 -2.26 -7.70 1.49
N LYS A 198 -1.05 -8.08 1.08
CA LYS A 198 -0.86 -9.40 0.49
C LYS A 198 -1.34 -10.41 1.52
N ASN A 199 -2.29 -11.24 1.13
CA ASN A 199 -2.48 -12.44 1.90
C ASN A 199 -1.06 -12.97 2.05
N LYS A 200 -0.58 -13.17 3.28
CA LYS A 200 0.56 -14.05 3.43
C LYS A 200 0.17 -15.21 2.52
N THR A 201 0.79 -15.30 1.33
CA THR A 201 0.96 -16.60 0.76
C THR A 201 1.58 -17.32 1.94
N THR A 202 0.80 -18.04 2.68
CA THR A 202 1.34 -19.23 3.25
C THR A 202 2.02 -19.79 2.02
N THR A 203 3.29 -19.57 1.81
CA THR A 203 4.22 -20.47 1.16
C THR A 203 3.61 -21.80 1.50
N PRO A 204 3.01 -22.60 0.51
CA PRO A 204 2.25 -23.73 0.93
C PRO A 204 3.08 -24.21 2.07
N LYS A 205 2.63 -23.88 3.32
CA LYS A 205 3.33 -24.25 4.51
C LYS A 205 3.77 -25.58 4.07
N GLU A 206 5.12 -25.76 3.71
CA GLU A 206 5.56 -27.12 3.63
C GLU A 206 4.64 -27.77 4.57
N GLU A 207 3.60 -28.40 4.01
CA GLU A 207 2.41 -28.77 4.73
C GLU A 207 3.00 -29.09 6.03
N ASN A 208 2.79 -28.19 7.03
CA ASN A 208 3.28 -28.53 8.30
C ASN A 208 2.69 -29.92 8.36
N LYS A 209 3.48 -30.83 7.76
CA LYS A 209 3.31 -32.24 8.03
C LYS A 209 3.25 -32.08 9.49
N MET A 210 2.03 -31.83 9.98
CA MET A 210 1.76 -31.70 11.39
C MET A 210 2.63 -32.80 11.86
N SER A 211 3.86 -32.42 12.31
CA SER A 211 4.70 -33.43 12.86
C SER A 211 3.83 -33.88 13.98
N LYS A 212 2.97 -34.81 13.59
CA LYS A 212 2.15 -35.52 14.55
C LYS A 212 3.25 -36.03 15.41
N LYS A 213 3.51 -35.31 16.51
CA LYS A 213 4.44 -35.78 17.51
C LYS A 213 3.82 -37.07 17.97
N VAL A 214 4.19 -38.15 17.30
CA VAL A 214 3.74 -39.49 17.74
C VAL A 214 4.58 -39.75 18.98
N PHE A 215 3.93 -39.68 20.10
CA PHE A 215 4.56 -40.09 21.35
C PHE A 215 4.55 -41.62 21.36
N ILE A 216 5.71 -42.24 21.18
CA ILE A 216 5.88 -43.66 21.30
C ILE A 216 6.23 -43.92 22.76
N GLY A 217 5.22 -44.35 23.52
CA GLY A 217 5.41 -44.80 24.87
C GLY A 217 6.03 -46.22 24.84
N VAL A 218 7.27 -46.33 25.29
CA VAL A 218 7.90 -47.63 25.47
C VAL A 218 7.35 -48.23 26.78
N GLY A 219 6.63 -49.33 26.67
CA GLY A 219 6.17 -50.07 27.85
C GLY A 219 7.37 -50.72 28.54
N HIS A 220 7.34 -50.70 29.88
CA HIS A 220 8.37 -51.21 30.77
C HIS A 220 9.71 -50.50 30.64
N GLY A 221 10.45 -50.32 31.73
CA GLY A 221 11.72 -49.64 31.74
C GLY A 221 12.32 -49.53 33.14
N GLY A 222 13.57 -49.08 33.24
CA GLY A 222 14.26 -48.98 34.51
C GLY A 222 14.34 -50.34 35.24
N SER A 223 13.76 -50.44 36.43
CA SER A 223 13.69 -51.66 37.23
C SER A 223 12.59 -52.62 36.78
N ASP A 224 11.61 -52.17 35.99
CA ASP A 224 10.52 -52.97 35.45
C ASP A 224 10.96 -53.60 34.13
N SER A 225 11.20 -54.91 34.16
CA SER A 225 11.64 -55.70 33.01
C SER A 225 10.47 -56.08 32.07
N GLY A 226 9.25 -56.00 32.51
CA GLY A 226 8.11 -56.69 31.88
C GLY A 226 8.27 -58.20 31.90
N ALA A 227 7.66 -58.91 30.94
CA ALA A 227 7.80 -60.34 30.80
C ALA A 227 9.25 -60.73 30.46
N VAL A 228 9.75 -61.76 31.09
CA VAL A 228 11.08 -62.30 30.90
C VAL A 228 10.96 -63.73 30.37
N GLY A 229 11.47 -63.95 29.17
CA GLY A 229 11.52 -65.24 28.50
C GLY A 229 12.81 -65.34 27.66
N TYR A 230 12.68 -65.76 26.39
CA TYR A 230 13.78 -65.70 25.44
C TYR A 230 14.20 -64.26 25.12
N ILE A 231 13.29 -63.31 25.31
CA ILE A 231 13.55 -61.85 25.11
C ILE A 231 12.99 -61.15 26.34
N VAL A 232 13.69 -60.14 26.83
CA VAL A 232 13.21 -59.22 27.88
C VAL A 232 12.32 -58.18 27.23
N GLU A 233 11.06 -58.07 27.66
CA GLU A 233 10.04 -57.27 27.02
C GLU A 233 10.46 -55.78 26.90
N LYS A 234 11.08 -55.19 27.92
CA LYS A 234 11.55 -53.81 27.89
C LYS A 234 12.57 -53.55 26.78
N GLU A 235 13.42 -54.52 26.49
CA GLU A 235 14.45 -54.42 25.45
C GLU A 235 13.83 -54.51 24.07
N ALA A 236 12.91 -55.42 23.85
CA ALA A 236 12.16 -55.56 22.61
C ALA A 236 11.34 -54.27 22.32
N ASN A 237 10.63 -53.73 23.32
CA ASN A 237 9.83 -52.52 23.21
C ASN A 237 10.71 -51.31 22.88
N LEU A 238 11.89 -51.20 23.48
CA LEU A 238 12.85 -50.11 23.17
C LEU A 238 13.35 -50.18 21.73
N VAL A 239 13.72 -51.39 21.28
CA VAL A 239 14.21 -51.59 19.89
C VAL A 239 13.11 -51.23 18.88
N MET A 240 11.86 -51.66 19.11
CA MET A 240 10.73 -51.32 18.24
C MET A 240 10.45 -49.82 18.25
N ALA A 241 10.47 -49.17 19.38
CA ALA A 241 10.24 -47.74 19.48
C ALA A 241 11.32 -46.92 18.76
N LEU A 242 12.58 -47.32 18.86
CA LEU A 242 13.68 -46.68 18.14
C LEU A 242 13.59 -46.89 16.62
N ALA A 243 13.20 -48.08 16.17
CA ALA A 243 12.96 -48.35 14.77
C ALA A 243 11.78 -47.56 14.15
N CYS A 244 10.79 -47.18 14.95
CA CYS A 244 9.69 -46.34 14.49
C CYS A 244 10.05 -44.85 14.47
N ARG A 245 11.16 -44.44 15.08
CA ARG A 245 11.62 -43.03 15.11
C ARG A 245 12.30 -42.62 13.81
N ASP A 246 13.08 -43.52 13.21
CA ASP A 246 13.89 -43.32 12.00
C ASP A 246 13.01 -43.52 10.74
#